data_f7ea0c33c2d7d2f06a3ca9bf9c79c7eb
#
_entry.id   f7ea0c33c2d7d2f06a3ca9bf9c79c7eb
#
_cell.length_a   1.000
_cell.length_b   1.000
_cell.length_c   1.000
_cell.angle_alpha   90.00
_cell.angle_beta   90.00
_cell.angle_gamma   90.00
#
_symmetry.space_group_name_H-M   'P 1'
#
loop_
_entity.id
_entity.type
_entity.pdbx_description
1 polymer ?
#
loop_
_entity_poly.entity_id
_entity_poly.type
_entity_poly.pdbx_seq_one_letter_code
_entity_poly.pdbx_strand_id
1 'polypeptide(L)'
;MKILLILLSLIGPIATLAHTQGRDSVTYNIRYTPTLGNERMDTLLPLLAGRRVALAVNHTSVVGNSHTHLLDTLLALGVDVRKVFTPEHGFRGAADAGARVANGRTSRGSIPIVSLFGRTLRPTAAQMSDIDVVVFDIQDVGTRFYTYISTMHYLMEACATHGRDFIVLDRPNPNDFVDGPIRQPRYKSFVGMHPIPILHGLTIGELACMINGEGWLAGGAQCRLTVVPMIGWQHGDTFSLPVKPSPNLPNQQSVRLYPSLCLFEGTCMSVGRGTPFPFQVIGYPAARAGRFTFTPTPIPGMDSAPLHRGRCCYGDDLRQLTFEGGLTLSFLLDFYARMGHDARTFFSRASMFDLLAGTSELRQQITAGLSEPEIRATWQPALDRYRLLRRKYLIYPERQGE
;
A
#
# COMPACT_ATOMS: atom_id res chain seq x y z
N MET A 1 48.77 -73.04 43.96
CA MET A 1 47.44 -72.83 44.53
C MET A 1 46.79 -71.64 43.74
N LYS A 2 45.60 -71.87 43.28
CA LYS A 2 44.73 -71.06 42.45
C LYS A 2 45.09 -70.97 40.99
N ILE A 3 44.38 -71.77 40.25
CA ILE A 3 44.29 -71.97 38.81
C ILE A 3 43.51 -70.76 38.23
N LEU A 4 44.01 -70.18 37.16
CA LEU A 4 43.30 -69.17 36.39
C LEU A 4 43.02 -69.76 34.99
N LEU A 5 41.75 -70.04 34.77
CA LEU A 5 41.26 -70.45 33.43
C LEU A 5 41.16 -69.20 32.52
N ILE A 6 41.74 -69.26 31.37
CA ILE A 6 41.58 -68.32 30.27
C ILE A 6 40.52 -68.90 29.32
N LEU A 7 39.37 -68.25 29.23
CA LEU A 7 38.39 -68.48 28.16
C LEU A 7 38.63 -67.49 27.03
N LEU A 8 39.05 -67.99 25.87
CA LEU A 8 39.03 -67.28 24.60
C LEU A 8 37.57 -67.26 24.07
N SER A 9 36.98 -66.15 23.92
CA SER A 9 35.76 -65.97 23.13
C SER A 9 36.06 -65.19 21.86
N LEU A 10 35.87 -65.90 20.72
CA LEU A 10 35.83 -65.33 19.39
C LEU A 10 34.63 -64.39 19.26
N ILE A 11 34.86 -63.11 18.94
CA ILE A 11 33.83 -62.18 18.53
C ILE A 11 34.22 -61.71 17.12
N GLY A 12 33.40 -62.10 16.12
CA GLY A 12 33.50 -61.64 14.77
C GLY A 12 33.05 -60.18 14.62
N PRO A 13 33.41 -59.48 13.54
CA PRO A 13 33.13 -58.08 13.37
C PRO A 13 31.64 -57.84 13.12
N ILE A 14 30.97 -57.11 14.03
CA ILE A 14 29.64 -56.53 13.81
C ILE A 14 29.84 -55.32 12.91
N ALA A 15 29.32 -55.39 11.68
CA ALA A 15 29.23 -54.27 10.79
C ALA A 15 28.23 -53.23 11.36
N THR A 16 28.74 -52.14 11.89
CA THR A 16 27.91 -51.00 12.31
C THR A 16 27.47 -50.24 11.06
N LEU A 17 26.19 -50.37 10.68
CA LEU A 17 25.53 -49.49 9.74
C LEU A 17 25.48 -48.07 10.35
N ALA A 18 26.32 -47.20 9.85
CA ALA A 18 26.23 -45.77 10.17
C ALA A 18 24.94 -45.21 9.54
N HIS A 19 23.94 -45.00 10.36
CA HIS A 19 22.78 -44.16 10.00
C HIS A 19 23.27 -42.72 9.92
N THR A 20 23.51 -42.21 8.70
CA THR A 20 23.63 -40.77 8.45
C THR A 20 22.26 -40.16 8.62
N GLN A 21 21.95 -39.70 9.82
CA GLN A 21 20.85 -38.75 10.00
C GLN A 21 21.22 -37.49 9.20
N GLY A 22 20.50 -37.27 8.09
CA GLY A 22 20.49 -36.00 7.40
C GLY A 22 20.10 -34.93 8.41
N ARG A 23 21.03 -34.06 8.78
CA ARG A 23 20.72 -32.81 9.43
C ARG A 23 19.99 -31.97 8.41
N ASP A 24 18.65 -31.99 8.44
CA ASP A 24 17.87 -30.93 7.84
C ASP A 24 18.35 -29.65 8.51
N SER A 25 19.14 -28.87 7.77
CA SER A 25 19.49 -27.53 8.16
C SER A 25 18.18 -26.73 8.09
N VAL A 26 17.51 -26.58 9.22
CA VAL A 26 16.44 -25.60 9.39
C VAL A 26 17.13 -24.25 9.18
N THR A 27 17.06 -23.75 7.96
CA THR A 27 17.46 -22.38 7.66
C THR A 27 16.46 -21.48 8.36
N TYR A 28 16.82 -20.98 9.55
CA TYR A 28 16.08 -19.89 10.16
C TYR A 28 16.21 -18.71 9.22
N ASN A 29 15.17 -18.45 8.43
CA ASN A 29 15.02 -17.18 7.76
C ASN A 29 14.91 -16.11 8.85
N ILE A 30 16.05 -15.56 9.25
CA ILE A 30 16.08 -14.34 10.04
C ILE A 30 15.45 -13.30 9.13
N ARG A 31 14.17 -12.98 9.37
CA ARG A 31 13.49 -11.89 8.68
C ARG A 31 14.20 -10.62 9.09
N TYR A 32 15.11 -10.18 8.25
CA TYR A 32 15.78 -8.90 8.43
C TYR A 32 14.74 -7.81 8.28
N THR A 33 14.51 -7.00 9.31
CA THR A 33 13.65 -5.82 9.22
C THR A 33 14.46 -4.74 8.51
N PRO A 34 14.02 -4.23 7.36
CA PRO A 34 14.77 -3.20 6.65
C PRO A 34 14.84 -1.93 7.49
N THR A 35 15.97 -1.22 7.42
CA THR A 35 16.06 0.14 7.92
C THR A 35 15.34 1.06 6.94
N LEU A 36 14.31 1.75 7.39
CA LEU A 36 13.48 2.61 6.55
C LEU A 36 14.22 3.92 6.19
N GLY A 37 13.82 4.56 5.09
CA GLY A 37 14.40 5.84 4.68
C GLY A 37 14.31 6.91 5.77
N ASN A 38 13.24 6.94 6.55
CA ASN A 38 13.07 7.89 7.65
C ASN A 38 13.87 7.56 8.92
N GLU A 39 14.53 6.41 8.98
CA GLU A 39 15.45 6.03 10.06
C GLU A 39 16.90 6.43 9.72
N ARG A 40 17.17 6.82 8.47
CA ARG A 40 18.48 7.18 7.98
C ARG A 40 18.81 8.66 8.22
N MET A 41 18.89 9.04 9.49
CA MET A 41 19.19 10.42 9.89
C MET A 41 20.60 10.86 9.47
N ASP A 42 21.55 9.95 9.37
CA ASP A 42 22.89 10.18 8.82
C ASP A 42 22.87 10.72 7.37
N THR A 43 21.94 10.24 6.58
CA THR A 43 21.73 10.67 5.19
C THR A 43 20.78 11.86 5.10
N LEU A 44 19.73 11.90 5.92
CA LEU A 44 18.70 12.93 5.84
C LEU A 44 19.18 14.29 6.36
N LEU A 45 19.81 14.35 7.53
CA LEU A 45 20.16 15.62 8.18
C LEU A 45 21.09 16.50 7.33
N PRO A 46 22.13 15.97 6.63
CA PRO A 46 22.92 16.79 5.71
C PRO A 46 22.12 17.42 4.58
N LEU A 47 21.07 16.73 4.08
CA LEU A 47 20.16 17.24 3.04
C LEU A 47 19.27 18.38 3.53
N LEU A 48 19.06 18.50 4.86
CA LEU A 48 18.19 19.49 5.49
C LEU A 48 18.96 20.65 6.12
N ALA A 49 20.28 20.56 6.22
CA ALA A 49 21.12 21.56 6.92
C ALA A 49 20.91 22.98 6.38
N GLY A 50 20.52 23.92 7.26
CA GLY A 50 20.28 25.33 6.93
C GLY A 50 19.07 25.62 6.05
N ARG A 51 18.17 24.64 5.84
CA ARG A 51 17.02 24.74 4.95
C ARG A 51 15.71 24.85 5.72
N ARG A 52 14.76 25.60 5.15
CA ARG A 52 13.38 25.70 5.63
C ARG A 52 12.58 24.50 5.08
N VAL A 53 12.14 23.63 5.96
CA VAL A 53 11.57 22.32 5.63
C VAL A 53 10.04 22.35 5.73
N ALA A 54 9.36 21.77 4.75
CA ALA A 54 7.99 21.31 4.90
C ALA A 54 7.96 19.77 4.93
N LEU A 55 7.13 19.20 5.79
CA LEU A 55 6.93 17.76 5.87
C LEU A 55 5.60 17.37 5.24
N ALA A 56 5.61 16.39 4.36
CA ALA A 56 4.42 15.71 3.88
C ALA A 56 4.29 14.38 4.65
N VAL A 57 3.47 14.37 5.69
CA VAL A 57 3.43 13.31 6.70
C VAL A 57 2.01 13.05 7.21
N ASN A 58 1.81 11.86 7.78
CA ASN A 58 0.62 11.50 8.54
C ASN A 58 1.00 10.63 9.75
N HIS A 59 0.03 9.97 10.37
CA HIS A 59 0.23 9.10 11.53
C HIS A 59 1.17 7.89 11.28
N THR A 60 1.45 7.53 10.02
CA THR A 60 2.38 6.43 9.68
C THR A 60 3.84 6.87 9.69
N SER A 61 4.11 8.17 9.77
CA SER A 61 5.45 8.76 9.70
C SER A 61 6.19 8.60 11.03
N VAL A 62 6.35 7.37 11.50
CA VAL A 62 7.02 7.03 12.76
C VAL A 62 8.41 6.48 12.51
N VAL A 63 9.34 6.78 13.42
CA VAL A 63 10.77 6.46 13.33
C VAL A 63 11.12 5.44 14.41
N GLY A 64 11.78 4.37 14.00
CA GLY A 64 12.32 3.34 14.89
C GLY A 64 11.28 2.63 15.75
N ASN A 65 11.76 1.80 16.66
CA ASN A 65 10.91 0.99 17.55
C ASN A 65 10.14 1.81 18.59
N SER A 66 10.57 3.05 18.86
CA SER A 66 9.87 3.97 19.76
C SER A 66 8.60 4.54 19.16
N HIS A 67 8.40 4.38 17.84
CA HIS A 67 7.30 4.98 17.07
C HIS A 67 7.19 6.50 17.28
N THR A 68 8.31 7.18 17.50
CA THR A 68 8.34 8.64 17.58
C THR A 68 8.02 9.23 16.22
N HIS A 69 7.09 10.18 16.16
CA HIS A 69 6.73 10.78 14.88
C HIS A 69 7.91 11.56 14.28
N LEU A 70 8.12 11.46 12.95
CA LEU A 70 9.23 12.11 12.24
C LEU A 70 9.31 13.61 12.52
N LEU A 71 8.16 14.30 12.60
CA LEU A 71 8.12 15.71 12.97
C LEU A 71 8.79 15.97 14.32
N ASP A 72 8.45 15.19 15.35
CA ASP A 72 9.02 15.36 16.69
C ASP A 72 10.51 15.03 16.73
N THR A 73 10.92 14.02 15.96
CA THR A 73 12.33 13.66 15.80
C THR A 73 13.13 14.80 15.17
N LEU A 74 12.66 15.37 14.05
CA LEU A 74 13.36 16.43 13.35
C LEU A 74 13.39 17.75 14.16
N LEU A 75 12.32 18.07 14.89
CA LEU A 75 12.29 19.21 15.80
C LEU A 75 13.30 19.06 16.97
N ALA A 76 13.40 17.84 17.52
CA ALA A 76 14.39 17.56 18.59
C ALA A 76 15.83 17.66 18.08
N LEU A 77 16.07 17.41 16.78
CA LEU A 77 17.35 17.55 16.12
C LEU A 77 17.62 18.97 15.58
N GLY A 78 16.76 19.95 15.86
CA GLY A 78 16.94 21.36 15.51
C GLY A 78 16.68 21.69 14.04
N VAL A 79 15.97 20.83 13.30
CA VAL A 79 15.57 21.12 11.91
C VAL A 79 14.52 22.22 11.87
N ASP A 80 14.67 23.20 10.96
CA ASP A 80 13.74 24.31 10.77
C ASP A 80 12.48 23.86 9.99
N VAL A 81 11.55 23.22 10.69
CA VAL A 81 10.29 22.76 10.12
C VAL A 81 9.25 23.89 10.13
N ARG A 82 8.88 24.37 8.95
CA ARG A 82 7.97 25.51 8.74
C ARG A 82 6.50 25.13 8.70
N LYS A 83 6.16 23.97 8.13
CA LYS A 83 4.79 23.48 7.99
C LYS A 83 4.71 21.99 7.75
N VAL A 84 3.51 21.47 7.90
CA VAL A 84 3.16 20.08 7.59
C VAL A 84 2.07 20.08 6.52
N PHE A 85 2.28 19.33 5.44
CA PHE A 85 1.26 18.94 4.47
C PHE A 85 0.69 17.58 4.85
N THR A 86 -0.64 17.44 4.80
CA THR A 86 -1.29 16.17 5.16
C THR A 86 -2.17 15.66 4.03
N PRO A 87 -2.17 14.34 3.76
CA PRO A 87 -3.04 13.72 2.78
C PRO A 87 -4.46 13.51 3.31
N GLU A 88 -5.24 12.71 2.61
CA GLU A 88 -6.48 12.10 3.08
C GLU A 88 -6.29 11.51 4.49
N HIS A 89 -7.33 11.52 5.30
CA HIS A 89 -7.34 11.16 6.73
C HIS A 89 -6.58 12.12 7.67
N GLY A 90 -5.83 13.09 7.14
CA GLY A 90 -5.16 14.14 7.91
C GLY A 90 -3.92 13.68 8.68
N PHE A 91 -3.35 14.61 9.44
CA PHE A 91 -2.10 14.41 10.19
C PHE A 91 -2.16 13.24 11.20
N ARG A 92 -3.31 13.08 11.87
CA ARG A 92 -3.51 12.00 12.86
C ARG A 92 -4.11 10.72 12.29
N GLY A 93 -4.44 10.69 10.99
CA GLY A 93 -5.06 9.55 10.35
C GLY A 93 -6.43 9.18 10.93
N ALA A 94 -7.21 10.15 11.36
CA ALA A 94 -8.47 9.93 12.09
C ALA A 94 -9.69 10.52 11.39
N ALA A 95 -9.54 11.12 10.21
CA ALA A 95 -10.68 11.61 9.43
C ALA A 95 -11.29 10.46 8.60
N ASP A 96 -12.60 10.48 8.43
CA ASP A 96 -13.35 9.52 7.60
C ASP A 96 -12.81 9.49 6.16
N ALA A 97 -12.97 8.38 5.48
CA ALA A 97 -12.64 8.26 4.05
C ALA A 97 -13.46 9.27 3.23
N GLY A 98 -12.79 10.02 2.33
CA GLY A 98 -13.41 11.05 1.53
C GLY A 98 -13.82 12.33 2.29
N ALA A 99 -13.67 12.38 3.61
CA ALA A 99 -14.04 13.55 4.39
C ALA A 99 -13.05 14.73 4.19
N ARG A 100 -13.57 15.94 4.26
CA ARG A 100 -12.72 17.13 4.25
C ARG A 100 -11.85 17.19 5.50
N VAL A 101 -10.54 17.34 5.28
CA VAL A 101 -9.55 17.52 6.35
C VAL A 101 -9.29 19.01 6.53
N ALA A 102 -9.52 19.53 7.74
CA ALA A 102 -9.28 20.93 8.05
C ALA A 102 -7.78 21.23 8.23
N ASN A 103 -7.39 22.47 7.93
CA ASN A 103 -6.11 23.01 8.36
C ASN A 103 -6.07 23.14 9.89
N GLY A 104 -4.86 23.14 10.46
CA GLY A 104 -4.69 23.21 11.91
C GLY A 104 -3.29 23.64 12.32
N ARG A 105 -2.93 23.30 13.54
CA ARG A 105 -1.58 23.44 14.09
C ARG A 105 -1.22 22.19 14.90
N THR A 106 0.07 21.89 14.93
CA THR A 106 0.59 20.80 15.76
C THR A 106 0.56 21.22 17.24
N SER A 107 0.43 20.25 18.14
CA SER A 107 0.49 20.49 19.58
C SER A 107 1.89 20.93 20.04
N ARG A 108 2.92 20.38 19.41
CA ARG A 108 4.31 20.75 19.66
C ARG A 108 4.79 21.73 18.60
N GLY A 109 5.40 22.86 19.03
CA GLY A 109 5.96 23.86 18.13
C GLY A 109 4.94 24.71 17.38
N SER A 110 3.63 24.49 17.57
CA SER A 110 2.55 25.23 16.89
C SER A 110 2.73 25.38 15.37
N ILE A 111 3.24 24.32 14.72
CA ILE A 111 3.55 24.31 13.29
C ILE A 111 2.26 24.24 12.48
N PRO A 112 2.08 25.06 11.43
CA PRO A 112 0.90 25.03 10.59
C PRO A 112 0.72 23.65 9.91
N ILE A 113 -0.49 23.11 9.95
CA ILE A 113 -0.91 21.91 9.21
C ILE A 113 -1.79 22.38 8.04
N VAL A 114 -1.40 22.03 6.84
CA VAL A 114 -2.09 22.31 5.58
C VAL A 114 -2.64 21.00 5.01
N SER A 115 -3.95 20.93 4.88
CA SER A 115 -4.60 19.77 4.26
C SER A 115 -4.48 19.84 2.74
N LEU A 116 -4.07 18.74 2.14
CA LEU A 116 -4.06 18.51 0.69
C LEU A 116 -5.15 17.51 0.26
N PHE A 117 -6.28 17.53 0.99
CA PHE A 117 -7.43 16.70 0.65
C PHE A 117 -8.76 17.47 0.84
N GLY A 118 -9.67 17.32 -0.10
CA GLY A 118 -11.00 17.93 -0.11
C GLY A 118 -11.06 19.20 -0.92
N ARG A 119 -10.88 20.40 -0.31
CA ARG A 119 -10.95 21.68 -1.05
C ARG A 119 -9.75 21.94 -1.94
N THR A 120 -8.58 21.53 -1.51
CA THR A 120 -7.30 21.81 -2.16
C THR A 120 -6.50 20.51 -2.20
N LEU A 121 -6.10 20.10 -3.40
CA LEU A 121 -5.25 18.92 -3.61
C LEU A 121 -3.78 19.31 -3.83
N ARG A 122 -3.51 20.60 -4.08
CA ARG A 122 -2.18 21.15 -4.39
C ARG A 122 -1.85 22.29 -3.43
N PRO A 123 -0.60 22.42 -2.98
CA PRO A 123 -0.18 23.63 -2.27
C PRO A 123 -0.31 24.86 -3.15
N THR A 124 -0.66 25.99 -2.53
CA THR A 124 -0.66 27.30 -3.19
C THR A 124 0.74 27.90 -3.25
N ALA A 125 0.97 28.89 -4.12
CA ALA A 125 2.24 29.61 -4.19
C ALA A 125 2.64 30.19 -2.82
N ALA A 126 1.70 30.77 -2.08
CA ALA A 126 1.95 31.29 -0.73
C ALA A 126 2.38 30.21 0.27
N GLN A 127 1.87 28.99 0.11
CA GLN A 127 2.27 27.84 0.96
C GLN A 127 3.66 27.30 0.61
N MET A 128 4.15 27.58 -0.61
CA MET A 128 5.47 27.14 -1.10
C MET A 128 6.56 28.23 -0.93
N SER A 129 6.22 29.50 -0.62
CA SER A 129 7.15 30.61 -0.66
C SER A 129 8.19 30.61 0.45
N ASP A 130 7.83 30.12 1.65
CA ASP A 130 8.66 30.14 2.86
C ASP A 130 9.36 28.82 3.16
N ILE A 131 9.47 27.93 2.18
CA ILE A 131 10.17 26.63 2.27
C ILE A 131 11.19 26.47 1.16
N ASP A 132 12.19 25.64 1.38
CA ASP A 132 13.23 25.31 0.42
C ASP A 132 13.10 23.85 -0.06
N VAL A 133 12.56 22.97 0.79
CA VAL A 133 12.44 21.55 0.54
C VAL A 133 11.14 20.98 1.13
N VAL A 134 10.55 20.02 0.44
CA VAL A 134 9.47 19.16 0.94
C VAL A 134 10.02 17.76 1.18
N VAL A 135 9.84 17.22 2.39
CA VAL A 135 10.18 15.84 2.74
C VAL A 135 8.89 15.04 2.81
N PHE A 136 8.80 14.00 2.00
CA PHE A 136 7.65 13.09 1.94
C PHE A 136 7.96 11.80 2.72
N ASP A 137 7.16 11.50 3.73
CA ASP A 137 7.26 10.30 4.56
C ASP A 137 5.87 9.78 4.91
N ILE A 138 5.26 9.03 4.01
CA ILE A 138 3.93 8.44 4.19
C ILE A 138 3.96 6.99 3.72
N GLN A 139 3.40 6.06 4.51
CA GLN A 139 3.30 4.66 4.13
C GLN A 139 2.19 4.45 3.09
N ASP A 140 2.58 4.00 1.91
CA ASP A 140 1.68 3.53 0.84
C ASP A 140 1.37 2.03 1.01
N VAL A 141 0.38 1.54 0.24
CA VAL A 141 0.00 0.12 0.26
C VAL A 141 0.20 -0.59 -1.10
N GLY A 142 0.87 0.04 -2.04
CA GLY A 142 1.26 -0.55 -3.33
C GLY A 142 0.13 -0.68 -4.35
N THR A 143 -1.00 0.01 -4.16
CA THR A 143 -2.13 -0.02 -5.09
C THR A 143 -2.40 1.33 -5.73
N ARG A 144 -2.65 1.35 -7.04
CA ARG A 144 -2.87 2.58 -7.82
C ARG A 144 -3.95 3.49 -7.26
N PHE A 145 -5.02 2.93 -6.70
CA PHE A 145 -6.15 3.70 -6.20
C PHE A 145 -6.01 4.14 -4.73
N TYR A 146 -4.91 3.78 -4.05
CA TYR A 146 -4.60 4.33 -2.75
C TYR A 146 -4.01 5.73 -2.91
N THR A 147 -4.67 6.75 -2.37
CA THR A 147 -4.55 8.13 -2.85
C THR A 147 -3.27 8.88 -2.45
N TYR A 148 -2.43 8.28 -1.60
CA TYR A 148 -1.19 8.95 -1.15
C TYR A 148 -0.20 9.18 -2.29
N ILE A 149 -0.16 8.31 -3.29
CA ILE A 149 0.64 8.51 -4.51
C ILE A 149 0.16 9.71 -5.34
N SER A 150 -1.14 10.02 -5.29
CA SER A 150 -1.70 11.21 -5.95
C SER A 150 -1.36 12.49 -5.20
N THR A 151 -1.34 12.45 -3.85
CA THR A 151 -0.84 13.55 -3.02
C THR A 151 0.63 13.81 -3.27
N MET A 152 1.46 12.76 -3.37
CA MET A 152 2.89 12.86 -3.73
C MET A 152 3.07 13.55 -5.09
N HIS A 153 2.32 13.10 -6.11
CA HIS A 153 2.35 13.68 -7.46
C HIS A 153 2.10 15.20 -7.42
N TYR A 154 1.07 15.67 -6.74
CA TYR A 154 0.75 17.09 -6.66
C TYR A 154 1.79 17.90 -5.88
N LEU A 155 2.43 17.31 -4.86
CA LEU A 155 3.55 17.94 -4.16
C LEU A 155 4.77 18.05 -5.06
N MET A 156 5.09 17.01 -5.85
CA MET A 156 6.17 17.05 -6.83
C MET A 156 5.92 18.13 -7.90
N GLU A 157 4.67 18.25 -8.41
CA GLU A 157 4.29 19.33 -9.33
C GLU A 157 4.50 20.71 -8.70
N ALA A 158 4.08 20.89 -7.45
CA ALA A 158 4.25 22.16 -6.74
C ALA A 158 5.75 22.48 -6.53
N CYS A 159 6.56 21.49 -6.18
CA CYS A 159 8.00 21.65 -6.05
C CYS A 159 8.66 22.05 -7.38
N ALA A 160 8.31 21.37 -8.48
CA ALA A 160 8.80 21.72 -9.82
C ALA A 160 8.42 23.14 -10.20
N THR A 161 7.15 23.54 -9.99
CA THR A 161 6.63 24.86 -10.34
C THR A 161 7.30 25.99 -9.55
N HIS A 162 7.61 25.76 -8.28
CA HIS A 162 8.15 26.78 -7.37
C HIS A 162 9.65 26.66 -7.11
N GLY A 163 10.35 25.79 -7.84
CA GLY A 163 11.80 25.59 -7.72
C GLY A 163 12.20 25.10 -6.33
N ARG A 164 11.41 24.22 -5.71
CA ARG A 164 11.71 23.60 -4.41
C ARG A 164 12.22 22.19 -4.62
N ASP A 165 13.03 21.71 -3.68
CA ASP A 165 13.49 20.32 -3.70
C ASP A 165 12.43 19.41 -3.11
N PHE A 166 12.42 18.15 -3.56
CA PHE A 166 11.53 17.12 -3.06
C PHE A 166 12.35 15.91 -2.61
N ILE A 167 12.19 15.51 -1.36
CA ILE A 167 12.89 14.36 -0.77
C ILE A 167 11.84 13.31 -0.41
N VAL A 168 12.02 12.07 -0.86
CA VAL A 168 11.20 10.92 -0.47
C VAL A 168 12.00 10.05 0.49
N LEU A 169 11.46 9.81 1.68
CA LEU A 169 11.98 8.81 2.61
C LEU A 169 11.30 7.49 2.30
N ASP A 170 12.06 6.58 1.68
CA ASP A 170 11.45 5.40 1.07
C ASP A 170 11.00 4.36 2.10
N ARG A 171 9.96 3.60 1.74
CA ARG A 171 9.27 2.63 2.59
C ARG A 171 8.92 1.37 1.80
N PRO A 172 8.85 0.19 2.47
CA PRO A 172 8.45 -1.05 1.83
C PRO A 172 7.05 -0.98 1.21
N ASN A 173 6.89 -1.64 0.08
CA ASN A 173 5.59 -1.90 -0.50
C ASN A 173 5.01 -3.20 0.08
N PRO A 174 3.91 -3.19 0.86
CA PRO A 174 3.35 -4.40 1.45
C PRO A 174 2.58 -5.29 0.44
N ASN A 175 2.30 -4.77 -0.76
CA ASN A 175 1.69 -5.49 -1.88
C ASN A 175 2.62 -5.39 -3.10
N ASP A 176 3.82 -5.94 -2.99
CA ASP A 176 4.88 -5.85 -3.98
C ASP A 176 4.68 -6.83 -5.15
N PHE A 177 3.57 -6.64 -5.87
CA PHE A 177 3.20 -7.41 -7.06
C PHE A 177 3.01 -6.47 -8.26
N VAL A 178 3.14 -7.01 -9.47
CA VAL A 178 2.80 -6.30 -10.72
C VAL A 178 1.62 -7.01 -11.36
N ASP A 179 0.39 -6.44 -11.19
CA ASP A 179 -0.83 -7.09 -11.68
C ASP A 179 -1.98 -6.11 -11.93
N GLY A 180 -2.93 -6.56 -12.76
CA GLY A 180 -4.16 -5.83 -13.09
C GLY A 180 -4.02 -4.90 -14.30
N PRO A 181 -5.14 -4.36 -14.79
CA PRO A 181 -5.14 -3.51 -15.98
C PRO A 181 -4.39 -2.19 -15.76
N ILE A 182 -3.64 -1.77 -16.78
CA ILE A 182 -3.03 -0.43 -16.83
C ILE A 182 -4.13 0.62 -17.01
N ARG A 183 -4.05 1.71 -16.23
CA ARG A 183 -5.01 2.82 -16.35
C ARG A 183 -4.92 3.49 -17.73
N GLN A 184 -6.05 3.50 -18.46
CA GLN A 184 -6.18 4.19 -19.74
C GLN A 184 -6.32 5.72 -19.55
N PRO A 185 -5.85 6.55 -20.49
CA PRO A 185 -5.80 8.02 -20.35
C PRO A 185 -7.10 8.67 -19.89
N ARG A 186 -8.25 8.26 -20.42
CA ARG A 186 -9.59 8.80 -20.12
C ARG A 186 -10.07 8.57 -18.68
N TYR A 187 -9.43 7.65 -17.94
CA TYR A 187 -9.76 7.34 -16.54
C TYR A 187 -8.80 8.01 -15.55
N LYS A 188 -8.00 9.01 -16.01
CA LYS A 188 -7.16 9.78 -15.09
C LYS A 188 -8.02 10.47 -14.04
N SER A 189 -7.73 10.21 -12.77
CA SER A 189 -8.48 10.72 -11.62
C SER A 189 -7.60 10.72 -10.38
N PHE A 190 -8.13 11.19 -9.23
CA PHE A 190 -7.40 11.14 -7.96
C PHE A 190 -7.15 9.70 -7.48
N VAL A 191 -8.04 8.74 -7.81
CA VAL A 191 -7.86 7.31 -7.53
C VAL A 191 -7.17 6.56 -8.68
N GLY A 192 -6.68 7.24 -9.69
CA GLY A 192 -6.01 6.68 -10.86
C GLY A 192 -5.15 7.72 -11.56
N MET A 193 -4.18 8.31 -10.82
CA MET A 193 -3.35 9.40 -11.33
C MET A 193 -2.42 8.96 -12.46
N HIS A 194 -1.75 7.82 -12.29
CA HIS A 194 -0.65 7.38 -13.17
C HIS A 194 -1.08 6.24 -14.10
N PRO A 195 -0.46 6.11 -15.30
CA PRO A 195 -0.72 5.02 -16.23
C PRO A 195 0.04 3.73 -15.82
N ILE A 196 -0.26 3.23 -14.62
CA ILE A 196 0.33 2.03 -14.02
C ILE A 196 -0.74 0.97 -13.77
N PRO A 197 -0.39 -0.31 -13.52
CA PRO A 197 -1.36 -1.36 -13.15
C PRO A 197 -1.97 -1.12 -11.77
N ILE A 198 -2.98 -1.89 -11.40
CA ILE A 198 -3.59 -1.84 -10.05
C ILE A 198 -2.53 -2.08 -8.99
N LEU A 199 -1.76 -3.14 -9.11
CA LEU A 199 -0.56 -3.42 -8.31
C LEU A 199 0.66 -3.04 -9.13
N HIS A 200 1.41 -2.06 -8.67
CA HIS A 200 2.48 -1.46 -9.48
C HIS A 200 3.88 -2.00 -9.16
N GLY A 201 4.05 -2.76 -8.06
CA GLY A 201 5.31 -3.39 -7.71
C GLY A 201 6.48 -2.43 -7.54
N LEU A 202 6.24 -1.23 -7.05
CA LEU A 202 7.26 -0.21 -6.79
C LEU A 202 7.16 0.25 -5.34
N THR A 203 8.28 0.62 -4.73
CA THR A 203 8.25 1.42 -3.51
C THR A 203 7.78 2.84 -3.82
N ILE A 204 7.49 3.64 -2.79
CA ILE A 204 7.06 5.03 -2.99
C ILE A 204 8.19 5.89 -3.59
N GLY A 205 9.44 5.61 -3.25
CA GLY A 205 10.62 6.27 -3.81
C GLY A 205 10.83 5.93 -5.29
N GLU A 206 10.72 4.66 -5.65
CA GLU A 206 10.81 4.19 -7.05
C GLU A 206 9.67 4.76 -7.91
N LEU A 207 8.45 4.83 -7.36
CA LEU A 207 7.33 5.45 -8.06
C LEU A 207 7.56 6.96 -8.27
N ALA A 208 8.13 7.66 -7.29
CA ALA A 208 8.53 9.06 -7.45
C ALA A 208 9.56 9.24 -8.58
N CYS A 209 10.56 8.35 -8.64
CA CYS A 209 11.53 8.34 -9.74
C CYS A 209 10.86 8.11 -11.10
N MET A 210 9.91 7.17 -11.18
CA MET A 210 9.16 6.90 -12.42
C MET A 210 8.29 8.11 -12.82
N ILE A 211 7.56 8.72 -11.90
CA ILE A 211 6.73 9.91 -12.17
C ILE A 211 7.58 11.02 -12.76
N ASN A 212 8.75 11.25 -12.18
CA ASN A 212 9.68 12.30 -12.61
C ASN A 212 10.35 11.96 -13.94
N GLY A 213 10.85 10.73 -14.09
CA GLY A 213 11.60 10.29 -15.27
C GLY A 213 10.75 10.11 -16.53
N GLU A 214 9.49 9.70 -16.37
CA GLU A 214 8.53 9.56 -17.48
C GLU A 214 7.80 10.89 -17.81
N GLY A 215 8.13 11.99 -17.11
CA GLY A 215 7.56 13.31 -17.38
C GLY A 215 6.04 13.37 -17.11
N TRP A 216 5.55 12.65 -16.10
CA TRP A 216 4.10 12.60 -15.81
C TRP A 216 3.58 13.81 -15.04
N LEU A 217 4.45 14.69 -14.57
CA LEU A 217 4.07 15.96 -13.98
C LEU A 217 3.51 16.91 -15.05
N ALA A 218 2.73 17.90 -14.66
CA ALA A 218 2.09 18.83 -15.59
C ALA A 218 3.11 19.49 -16.54
N GLY A 219 2.82 19.48 -17.83
CA GLY A 219 3.71 20.04 -18.86
C GLY A 219 5.03 19.28 -19.05
N GLY A 220 5.16 18.07 -18.54
CA GLY A 220 6.43 17.31 -18.58
C GLY A 220 7.50 17.88 -17.65
N ALA A 221 7.10 18.69 -16.67
CA ALA A 221 8.04 19.27 -15.69
C ALA A 221 8.76 18.17 -14.89
N GLN A 222 9.95 18.48 -14.43
CA GLN A 222 10.73 17.62 -13.52
C GLN A 222 11.01 18.38 -12.23
N CYS A 223 10.83 17.72 -11.08
CA CYS A 223 11.25 18.28 -9.81
C CYS A 223 12.67 17.80 -9.44
N ARG A 224 13.37 18.59 -8.63
CA ARG A 224 14.66 18.16 -8.05
C ARG A 224 14.38 17.13 -6.97
N LEU A 225 14.35 15.85 -7.39
CA LEU A 225 14.01 14.70 -6.55
C LEU A 225 15.24 14.05 -5.94
N THR A 226 15.19 13.77 -4.64
CA THR A 226 16.13 12.91 -3.92
C THR A 226 15.34 11.80 -3.22
N VAL A 227 15.74 10.55 -3.36
CA VAL A 227 15.22 9.44 -2.59
C VAL A 227 16.23 9.05 -1.53
N VAL A 228 15.84 8.98 -0.27
CA VAL A 228 16.60 8.36 0.81
C VAL A 228 16.20 6.90 0.87
N PRO A 229 17.03 5.98 0.35
CA PRO A 229 16.64 4.59 0.19
C PRO A 229 16.66 3.84 1.53
N MET A 230 15.93 2.75 1.59
CA MET A 230 16.00 1.75 2.66
C MET A 230 17.33 0.98 2.60
N ILE A 231 17.69 0.34 3.71
CA ILE A 231 18.79 -0.64 3.76
C ILE A 231 18.18 -2.01 4.08
N GLY A 232 18.60 -3.04 3.33
CA GLY A 232 18.18 -4.43 3.57
C GLY A 232 16.79 -4.78 3.03
N TRP A 233 16.23 -3.98 2.14
CA TRP A 233 15.02 -4.30 1.38
C TRP A 233 15.35 -4.88 0.01
N GLN A 234 14.57 -5.84 -0.44
CA GLN A 234 14.54 -6.33 -1.83
C GLN A 234 13.09 -6.60 -2.25
N HIS A 235 12.81 -6.51 -3.54
CA HIS A 235 11.49 -6.86 -4.09
C HIS A 235 11.17 -8.34 -3.82
N GLY A 236 9.89 -8.63 -3.56
CA GLY A 236 9.44 -9.95 -3.13
C GLY A 236 9.56 -10.22 -1.63
N ASP A 237 10.16 -9.30 -0.84
CA ASP A 237 10.13 -9.43 0.62
C ASP A 237 8.73 -9.12 1.18
N THR A 238 8.36 -9.84 2.23
CA THR A 238 7.12 -9.55 2.95
C THR A 238 7.37 -8.53 4.06
N PHE A 239 6.52 -7.52 4.13
CA PHE A 239 6.58 -6.50 5.19
C PHE A 239 5.23 -6.34 5.88
N SER A 240 5.23 -6.47 7.20
CA SER A 240 4.05 -6.19 8.02
C SER A 240 4.11 -4.76 8.53
N LEU A 241 3.09 -3.97 8.21
CA LEU A 241 3.04 -2.56 8.60
C LEU A 241 2.93 -2.42 10.12
N PRO A 242 3.85 -1.70 10.80
CA PRO A 242 3.80 -1.52 12.25
C PRO A 242 2.65 -0.59 12.67
N VAL A 243 2.19 0.26 11.76
CA VAL A 243 1.07 1.19 11.96
C VAL A 243 0.08 0.99 10.83
N LYS A 244 -1.22 0.92 11.14
CA LYS A 244 -2.27 0.83 10.12
C LYS A 244 -2.18 2.02 9.16
N PRO A 245 -2.21 1.80 7.83
CA PRO A 245 -1.97 2.88 6.85
C PRO A 245 -3.15 3.86 6.75
N SER A 246 -4.36 3.40 7.10
CA SER A 246 -5.57 4.24 7.17
C SER A 246 -6.59 3.66 8.15
N PRO A 247 -7.61 4.43 8.56
CA PRO A 247 -8.66 3.91 9.45
C PRO A 247 -9.36 2.66 8.94
N ASN A 248 -9.55 2.56 7.62
CA ASN A 248 -10.24 1.44 6.99
C ASN A 248 -9.32 0.27 6.54
N LEU A 249 -8.05 0.31 6.87
CA LEU A 249 -7.13 -0.83 6.72
C LEU A 249 -6.51 -1.17 8.09
N PRO A 250 -7.30 -1.77 8.99
CA PRO A 250 -6.93 -1.89 10.41
C PRO A 250 -5.80 -2.87 10.70
N ASN A 251 -5.50 -3.80 9.78
CA ASN A 251 -4.51 -4.86 9.97
C ASN A 251 -3.95 -5.36 8.64
N GLN A 252 -2.96 -6.27 8.71
CA GLN A 252 -2.29 -6.82 7.53
C GLN A 252 -3.24 -7.59 6.60
N GLN A 253 -4.26 -8.28 7.14
CA GLN A 253 -5.25 -9.00 6.31
C GLN A 253 -6.04 -8.04 5.43
N SER A 254 -6.49 -6.92 5.97
CA SER A 254 -7.18 -5.89 5.18
C SER A 254 -6.26 -5.28 4.11
N VAL A 255 -4.97 -5.07 4.40
CA VAL A 255 -3.98 -4.55 3.43
C VAL A 255 -3.78 -5.54 2.28
N ARG A 256 -3.66 -6.84 2.57
CA ARG A 256 -3.52 -7.89 1.53
C ARG A 256 -4.75 -8.05 0.66
N LEU A 257 -5.94 -7.97 1.24
CA LEU A 257 -7.22 -8.10 0.53
C LEU A 257 -7.61 -6.82 -0.24
N TYR A 258 -7.09 -5.67 0.15
CA TYR A 258 -7.47 -4.37 -0.39
C TYR A 258 -7.37 -4.27 -1.92
N PRO A 259 -6.31 -4.78 -2.61
CA PRO A 259 -6.22 -4.71 -4.07
C PRO A 259 -7.41 -5.35 -4.78
N SER A 260 -7.91 -6.46 -4.25
CA SER A 260 -9.06 -7.20 -4.80
C SER A 260 -10.40 -6.61 -4.37
N LEU A 261 -10.51 -6.18 -3.10
CA LEU A 261 -11.79 -5.76 -2.54
C LEU A 261 -12.15 -4.30 -2.81
N CYS A 262 -11.17 -3.43 -3.09
CA CYS A 262 -11.46 -2.03 -3.37
C CYS A 262 -12.32 -1.84 -4.62
N LEU A 263 -12.23 -2.74 -5.60
CA LEU A 263 -13.07 -2.71 -6.80
C LEU A 263 -14.58 -2.81 -6.48
N PHE A 264 -14.94 -3.47 -5.37
CA PHE A 264 -16.33 -3.55 -4.91
C PHE A 264 -16.93 -2.19 -4.53
N GLU A 265 -16.13 -1.16 -4.28
CA GLU A 265 -16.65 0.18 -4.02
C GLU A 265 -17.36 0.80 -5.24
N GLY A 266 -17.17 0.20 -6.43
CA GLY A 266 -17.94 0.49 -7.63
C GLY A 266 -19.21 -0.34 -7.78
N THR A 267 -19.53 -1.22 -6.83
CA THR A 267 -20.67 -2.16 -6.87
C THR A 267 -21.71 -1.86 -5.78
N CYS A 268 -22.76 -2.67 -5.75
CA CYS A 268 -23.75 -2.63 -4.67
C CYS A 268 -23.29 -3.34 -3.38
N MET A 269 -22.13 -4.01 -3.40
CA MET A 269 -21.65 -4.82 -2.27
C MET A 269 -20.97 -3.96 -1.22
N SER A 270 -21.21 -4.24 0.06
CA SER A 270 -20.43 -3.69 1.16
C SER A 270 -19.14 -4.48 1.34
N VAL A 271 -18.04 -3.80 1.53
CA VAL A 271 -16.72 -4.36 1.91
C VAL A 271 -16.44 -4.23 3.41
N GLY A 272 -17.49 -4.14 4.22
CA GLY A 272 -17.37 -4.05 5.68
C GLY A 272 -17.04 -2.67 6.22
N ARG A 273 -17.06 -1.60 5.43
CA ARG A 273 -17.00 -0.25 5.98
C ARG A 273 -18.15 -0.04 6.96
N GLY A 274 -17.92 0.64 8.07
CA GLY A 274 -18.87 0.73 9.17
C GLY A 274 -18.92 -0.52 10.06
N THR A 275 -17.88 -1.35 10.02
CA THR A 275 -17.61 -2.45 10.95
C THR A 275 -16.18 -2.38 11.47
N PRO A 276 -15.78 -3.14 12.52
CA PRO A 276 -14.40 -3.22 12.98
C PRO A 276 -13.42 -3.91 11.99
N PHE A 277 -13.94 -4.51 10.90
CA PHE A 277 -13.19 -5.33 9.95
C PHE A 277 -13.41 -4.93 8.47
N PRO A 278 -13.27 -3.65 8.09
CA PRO A 278 -13.39 -3.22 6.71
C PRO A 278 -12.33 -3.90 5.83
N PHE A 279 -12.70 -4.17 4.57
CA PHE A 279 -11.90 -4.91 3.58
C PHE A 279 -11.48 -6.33 4.04
N GLN A 280 -12.31 -6.94 4.90
CA GLN A 280 -12.14 -8.31 5.37
C GLN A 280 -13.45 -9.10 5.32
N VAL A 281 -14.52 -8.50 4.84
CA VAL A 281 -15.81 -9.12 4.58
C VAL A 281 -16.42 -8.53 3.30
N ILE A 282 -17.29 -9.28 2.64
CA ILE A 282 -18.09 -8.82 1.50
C ILE A 282 -19.52 -9.20 1.77
N GLY A 283 -20.49 -8.32 1.50
CA GLY A 283 -21.90 -8.67 1.70
C GLY A 283 -22.90 -7.69 1.08
N TYR A 284 -24.15 -8.16 1.01
CA TYR A 284 -25.28 -7.42 0.49
C TYR A 284 -26.54 -7.74 1.29
N PRO A 285 -27.54 -6.84 1.43
CA PRO A 285 -28.77 -7.10 2.17
C PRO A 285 -29.75 -8.05 1.45
N ALA A 286 -29.28 -9.23 1.06
CA ALA A 286 -30.07 -10.32 0.52
C ALA A 286 -29.40 -11.66 0.84
N ALA A 287 -30.15 -12.62 1.40
CA ALA A 287 -29.61 -13.90 1.88
C ALA A 287 -28.87 -14.72 0.79
N ARG A 288 -29.22 -14.52 -0.49
CA ARG A 288 -28.52 -15.15 -1.62
C ARG A 288 -27.04 -14.77 -1.73
N ALA A 289 -26.61 -13.63 -1.11
CA ALA A 289 -25.22 -13.18 -1.18
C ALA A 289 -24.25 -14.01 -0.32
N GLY A 290 -24.74 -14.75 0.69
CA GLY A 290 -23.91 -15.61 1.51
C GLY A 290 -24.53 -15.96 2.86
N ARG A 291 -23.73 -16.62 3.73
CA ARG A 291 -24.18 -17.08 5.05
C ARG A 291 -23.67 -16.24 6.22
N PHE A 292 -22.49 -15.65 6.09
CA PHE A 292 -21.96 -14.75 7.11
C PHE A 292 -22.77 -13.45 7.14
N THR A 293 -23.04 -12.93 8.33
CA THR A 293 -23.84 -11.70 8.48
C THR A 293 -23.10 -10.61 9.23
N PHE A 294 -23.32 -9.37 8.80
CA PHE A 294 -22.84 -8.18 9.48
C PHE A 294 -23.75 -7.00 9.20
N THR A 295 -23.75 -6.00 10.08
CA THR A 295 -24.57 -4.80 9.91
C THR A 295 -23.65 -3.57 9.95
N PRO A 296 -23.46 -2.87 8.81
CA PRO A 296 -22.71 -1.61 8.79
C PRO A 296 -23.39 -0.55 9.68
N THR A 297 -22.59 0.10 10.53
CA THR A 297 -23.02 1.23 11.38
C THR A 297 -22.03 2.37 11.25
N PRO A 298 -22.44 3.61 11.48
CA PRO A 298 -21.48 4.73 11.46
C PRO A 298 -20.37 4.55 12.50
N ILE A 299 -19.13 4.63 12.04
CA ILE A 299 -17.94 4.65 12.90
C ILE A 299 -17.18 5.95 12.62
N PRO A 300 -17.27 6.95 13.50
CA PRO A 300 -16.52 8.20 13.36
C PRO A 300 -15.01 7.93 13.20
N GLY A 301 -14.37 8.62 12.27
CA GLY A 301 -12.96 8.41 11.95
C GLY A 301 -12.66 7.22 11.04
N MET A 302 -13.69 6.50 10.59
CA MET A 302 -13.58 5.45 9.57
C MET A 302 -14.54 5.69 8.41
N ASP A 303 -15.86 5.59 8.67
CA ASP A 303 -16.93 5.86 7.73
C ASP A 303 -18.22 6.23 8.52
N SER A 304 -18.66 7.47 8.43
CA SER A 304 -19.87 7.95 9.11
C SER A 304 -21.16 7.69 8.34
N ALA A 305 -21.06 7.25 7.07
CA ALA A 305 -22.21 6.97 6.21
C ALA A 305 -22.00 5.68 5.37
N PRO A 306 -21.71 4.54 6.00
CA PRO A 306 -21.37 3.32 5.27
C PRO A 306 -22.50 2.83 4.40
N LEU A 307 -22.17 2.21 3.28
CA LEU A 307 -23.11 1.55 2.39
C LEU A 307 -23.93 0.50 3.19
N HIS A 308 -25.25 0.46 2.99
CA HIS A 308 -26.18 -0.42 3.72
C HIS A 308 -26.27 -0.17 5.23
N ARG A 309 -26.01 1.04 5.69
CA ARG A 309 -26.14 1.43 7.09
C ARG A 309 -27.40 0.88 7.73
N GLY A 310 -27.26 0.19 8.87
CA GLY A 310 -28.36 -0.36 9.68
C GLY A 310 -29.08 -1.56 9.05
N ARG A 311 -28.63 -2.05 7.89
CA ARG A 311 -29.21 -3.24 7.22
C ARG A 311 -28.33 -4.45 7.43
N CYS A 312 -28.90 -5.58 7.78
CA CYS A 312 -28.17 -6.84 7.84
C CYS A 312 -27.71 -7.25 6.43
N CYS A 313 -26.40 -7.34 6.23
CA CYS A 313 -25.77 -7.83 5.02
C CYS A 313 -25.43 -9.32 5.20
N TYR A 314 -25.60 -10.09 4.15
CA TYR A 314 -25.21 -11.49 4.03
C TYR A 314 -24.06 -11.61 3.06
N GLY A 315 -23.08 -12.47 3.33
CA GLY A 315 -21.91 -12.58 2.47
C GLY A 315 -20.85 -13.53 3.01
N ASP A 316 -19.58 -13.16 2.82
CA ASP A 316 -18.43 -13.96 3.19
C ASP A 316 -17.55 -13.25 4.22
N ASP A 317 -16.98 -14.03 5.14
CA ASP A 317 -15.98 -13.63 6.12
C ASP A 317 -14.59 -14.04 5.63
N LEU A 318 -13.74 -13.05 5.35
CA LEU A 318 -12.40 -13.25 4.82
C LEU A 318 -11.31 -12.99 5.88
N ARG A 319 -11.69 -12.77 7.16
CA ARG A 319 -10.75 -12.44 8.23
C ARG A 319 -9.71 -13.52 8.48
N GLN A 320 -10.10 -14.79 8.28
CA GLN A 320 -9.25 -15.95 8.48
C GLN A 320 -8.85 -16.64 7.16
N LEU A 321 -9.15 -16.00 6.02
CA LEU A 321 -8.75 -16.54 4.74
C LEU A 321 -7.23 -16.51 4.61
N THR A 322 -6.63 -17.67 4.32
CA THR A 322 -5.22 -17.72 3.92
C THR A 322 -5.09 -17.11 2.52
N PHE A 323 -4.47 -15.95 2.45
CA PHE A 323 -4.30 -15.19 1.21
C PHE A 323 -2.91 -14.51 1.23
N GLU A 324 -2.05 -14.94 0.32
CA GLU A 324 -0.65 -14.46 0.25
C GLU A 324 -0.54 -13.00 -0.25
N GLY A 325 -1.62 -12.45 -0.78
CA GLY A 325 -1.68 -11.12 -1.37
C GLY A 325 -1.84 -11.19 -2.89
N GLY A 326 -1.63 -10.05 -3.56
CA GLY A 326 -1.86 -9.94 -5.00
C GLY A 326 -3.28 -9.51 -5.36
N LEU A 327 -3.62 -9.64 -6.64
CA LEU A 327 -4.94 -9.33 -7.17
C LEU A 327 -5.65 -10.63 -7.58
N THR A 328 -6.87 -10.83 -7.10
CA THR A 328 -7.79 -11.85 -7.63
C THR A 328 -9.13 -11.24 -8.03
N LEU A 329 -9.68 -11.69 -9.13
CA LEU A 329 -11.03 -11.36 -9.56
C LEU A 329 -12.06 -12.36 -9.08
N SER A 330 -11.63 -13.48 -8.46
CA SER A 330 -12.52 -14.56 -8.03
C SER A 330 -13.67 -14.07 -7.16
N PHE A 331 -13.42 -13.16 -6.22
CA PHE A 331 -14.47 -12.55 -5.40
C PHE A 331 -15.49 -11.77 -6.23
N LEU A 332 -15.04 -10.97 -7.20
CA LEU A 332 -15.95 -10.19 -8.06
C LEU A 332 -16.82 -11.11 -8.94
N LEU A 333 -16.21 -12.12 -9.54
CA LEU A 333 -16.89 -13.05 -10.42
C LEU A 333 -17.92 -13.89 -9.63
N ASP A 334 -17.55 -14.38 -8.46
CA ASP A 334 -18.40 -15.17 -7.60
C ASP A 334 -19.61 -14.36 -7.08
N PHE A 335 -19.38 -13.16 -6.54
CA PHE A 335 -20.48 -12.31 -6.08
C PHE A 335 -21.37 -11.81 -7.23
N TYR A 336 -20.80 -11.55 -8.41
CA TYR A 336 -21.59 -11.23 -9.60
C TYR A 336 -22.53 -12.38 -9.98
N ALA A 337 -22.03 -13.63 -9.94
CA ALA A 337 -22.85 -14.83 -10.17
C ALA A 337 -23.93 -15.01 -9.10
N ARG A 338 -23.59 -14.90 -7.80
CA ARG A 338 -24.56 -14.98 -6.69
C ARG A 338 -25.64 -13.91 -6.79
N MET A 339 -25.35 -12.76 -7.38
CA MET A 339 -26.29 -11.68 -7.63
C MET A 339 -27.12 -11.89 -8.91
N GLY A 340 -26.99 -13.05 -9.56
CA GLY A 340 -27.80 -13.47 -10.72
C GLY A 340 -27.35 -12.83 -12.04
N HIS A 341 -26.09 -12.44 -12.15
CA HIS A 341 -25.52 -11.78 -13.33
C HIS A 341 -26.25 -10.49 -13.75
N ASP A 342 -26.93 -9.84 -12.79
CA ASP A 342 -27.59 -8.55 -13.03
C ASP A 342 -26.56 -7.41 -12.97
N ALA A 343 -25.99 -7.08 -14.12
CA ALA A 343 -24.98 -6.06 -14.26
C ALA A 343 -25.43 -4.68 -13.76
N ARG A 344 -26.72 -4.34 -13.98
CA ARG A 344 -27.25 -3.03 -13.60
C ARG A 344 -27.31 -2.87 -12.08
N THR A 345 -27.78 -3.89 -11.38
CA THR A 345 -27.84 -3.90 -9.92
C THR A 345 -26.43 -4.04 -9.33
N PHE A 346 -25.62 -4.97 -9.85
CA PHE A 346 -24.30 -5.24 -9.27
C PHE A 346 -23.37 -4.04 -9.41
N PHE A 347 -23.19 -3.50 -10.62
CA PHE A 347 -22.34 -2.31 -10.88
C PHE A 347 -23.13 -1.01 -10.65
N SER A 348 -23.73 -0.86 -9.48
CA SER A 348 -24.56 0.29 -9.10
C SER A 348 -23.84 1.64 -9.20
N ARG A 349 -22.50 1.62 -9.17
CA ARG A 349 -21.60 2.78 -9.32
C ARG A 349 -20.56 2.50 -10.42
N ALA A 350 -21.05 2.12 -11.62
CA ALA A 350 -20.21 1.70 -12.74
C ALA A 350 -19.09 2.66 -13.08
N SER A 351 -19.33 3.99 -13.04
CA SER A 351 -18.29 5.00 -13.29
C SER A 351 -17.17 4.93 -12.25
N MET A 352 -17.49 4.68 -10.96
CA MET A 352 -16.47 4.52 -9.91
C MET A 352 -15.69 3.21 -10.14
N PHE A 353 -16.38 2.12 -10.49
CA PHE A 353 -15.72 0.87 -10.83
C PHE A 353 -14.69 1.07 -11.96
N ASP A 354 -15.09 1.75 -13.04
CA ASP A 354 -14.22 2.01 -14.19
C ASP A 354 -13.03 2.92 -13.82
N LEU A 355 -13.22 3.90 -12.92
CA LEU A 355 -12.12 4.73 -12.39
C LEU A 355 -11.12 3.92 -11.56
N LEU A 356 -11.61 3.03 -10.68
CA LEU A 356 -10.78 2.14 -9.86
C LEU A 356 -10.04 1.12 -10.73
N ALA A 357 -10.74 0.48 -11.67
CA ALA A 357 -10.13 -0.44 -12.63
C ALA A 357 -9.18 0.27 -13.60
N GLY A 358 -9.36 1.58 -13.82
CA GLY A 358 -8.62 2.36 -14.81
C GLY A 358 -9.03 2.08 -16.27
N THR A 359 -10.10 1.32 -16.44
CA THR A 359 -10.66 0.93 -17.74
C THR A 359 -12.12 0.46 -17.56
N SER A 360 -12.97 0.62 -18.58
CA SER A 360 -14.30 -0.02 -18.60
C SER A 360 -14.26 -1.47 -19.08
N GLU A 361 -13.16 -1.91 -19.67
CA GLU A 361 -13.02 -3.24 -20.26
C GLU A 361 -13.24 -4.34 -19.21
N LEU A 362 -12.66 -4.19 -17.99
CA LEU A 362 -12.81 -5.17 -16.92
C LEU A 362 -14.30 -5.41 -16.59
N ARG A 363 -15.09 -4.35 -16.43
CA ARG A 363 -16.53 -4.47 -16.17
C ARG A 363 -17.27 -5.13 -17.34
N GLN A 364 -16.93 -4.76 -18.58
CA GLN A 364 -17.52 -5.35 -19.78
C GLN A 364 -17.19 -6.85 -19.89
N GLN A 365 -15.97 -7.25 -19.60
CA GLN A 365 -15.53 -8.66 -19.63
C GLN A 365 -16.26 -9.49 -18.56
N ILE A 366 -16.40 -8.97 -17.34
CA ILE A 366 -17.18 -9.62 -16.28
C ILE A 366 -18.64 -9.79 -16.72
N THR A 367 -19.25 -8.74 -17.29
CA THR A 367 -20.65 -8.81 -17.74
C THR A 367 -20.85 -9.73 -18.94
N ALA A 368 -19.83 -9.90 -19.76
CA ALA A 368 -19.81 -10.86 -20.87
C ALA A 368 -19.57 -12.31 -20.41
N GLY A 369 -19.30 -12.54 -19.12
CA GLY A 369 -19.13 -13.87 -18.55
C GLY A 369 -17.74 -14.48 -18.78
N LEU A 370 -16.70 -13.68 -19.04
CA LEU A 370 -15.34 -14.17 -19.16
C LEU A 370 -14.84 -14.67 -17.80
N SER A 371 -14.10 -15.76 -17.83
CA SER A 371 -13.36 -16.29 -16.67
C SER A 371 -12.18 -15.40 -16.29
N GLU A 372 -11.67 -15.52 -15.05
CA GLU A 372 -10.49 -14.76 -14.59
C GLU A 372 -9.26 -14.98 -15.48
N PRO A 373 -8.90 -16.22 -15.93
CA PRO A 373 -7.79 -16.42 -16.87
C PRO A 373 -7.97 -15.70 -18.21
N GLU A 374 -9.17 -15.72 -18.78
CA GLU A 374 -9.47 -15.01 -20.04
C GLU A 374 -9.32 -13.49 -19.88
N ILE A 375 -9.84 -12.94 -18.78
CA ILE A 375 -9.71 -11.52 -18.46
C ILE A 375 -8.23 -11.17 -18.29
N ARG A 376 -7.46 -11.94 -17.52
CA ARG A 376 -6.01 -11.71 -17.28
C ARG A 376 -5.20 -11.73 -18.56
N ALA A 377 -5.51 -12.62 -19.50
CA ALA A 377 -4.84 -12.69 -20.78
C ALA A 377 -4.93 -11.38 -21.56
N THR A 378 -6.00 -10.59 -21.39
CA THR A 378 -6.20 -9.33 -22.14
C THR A 378 -5.25 -8.21 -21.72
N TRP A 379 -4.82 -8.17 -20.46
CA TRP A 379 -3.89 -7.14 -19.98
C TRP A 379 -2.43 -7.56 -19.92
N GLN A 380 -2.14 -8.87 -20.12
CA GLN A 380 -0.77 -9.40 -20.03
C GLN A 380 0.23 -8.66 -20.93
N PRO A 381 -0.08 -8.38 -22.23
CA PRO A 381 0.88 -7.65 -23.07
C PRO A 381 1.20 -6.22 -22.58
N ALA A 382 0.25 -5.59 -21.89
CA ALA A 382 0.48 -4.27 -21.30
C ALA A 382 1.33 -4.37 -20.01
N LEU A 383 1.10 -5.40 -19.21
CA LEU A 383 1.92 -5.67 -18.02
C LEU A 383 3.37 -5.98 -18.40
N ASP A 384 3.62 -6.73 -19.47
CA ASP A 384 4.97 -7.05 -19.90
C ASP A 384 5.75 -5.79 -20.32
N ARG A 385 5.09 -4.87 -21.04
CA ARG A 385 5.67 -3.56 -21.33
C ARG A 385 5.92 -2.73 -20.07
N TYR A 386 4.99 -2.77 -19.11
CA TYR A 386 5.15 -2.07 -17.85
C TYR A 386 6.31 -2.65 -17.02
N ARG A 387 6.49 -3.96 -16.97
CA ARG A 387 7.64 -4.60 -16.29
C ARG A 387 8.97 -4.11 -16.85
N LEU A 388 9.09 -3.99 -18.18
CA LEU A 388 10.28 -3.42 -18.83
C LEU A 388 10.50 -1.94 -18.45
N LEU A 389 9.42 -1.16 -18.40
CA LEU A 389 9.47 0.24 -18.00
C LEU A 389 9.90 0.36 -16.52
N ARG A 390 9.27 -0.43 -15.63
CA ARG A 390 9.51 -0.47 -14.19
C ARG A 390 10.99 -0.68 -13.86
N ARG A 391 11.67 -1.58 -14.56
CA ARG A 391 13.09 -1.91 -14.32
C ARG A 391 14.04 -0.71 -14.38
N LYS A 392 13.70 0.34 -15.11
CA LYS A 392 14.51 1.58 -15.18
C LYS A 392 14.54 2.37 -13.88
N TYR A 393 13.58 2.13 -12.99
CA TYR A 393 13.33 2.92 -11.79
C TYR A 393 13.54 2.15 -10.50
N LEU A 394 13.90 0.85 -10.58
CA LEU A 394 14.19 0.03 -9.41
C LEU A 394 15.44 0.54 -8.71
N ILE A 395 15.31 0.78 -7.41
CA ILE A 395 16.39 1.13 -6.49
C ILE A 395 16.90 -0.13 -5.79
N TYR A 396 16.01 -1.10 -5.60
CA TYR A 396 16.29 -2.33 -4.87
C TYR A 396 16.36 -3.54 -5.81
N PRO A 397 17.16 -4.56 -5.45
CA PRO A 397 17.25 -5.76 -6.25
C PRO A 397 15.91 -6.53 -6.25
N GLU A 398 15.61 -7.22 -7.34
CA GLU A 398 14.55 -8.22 -7.40
C GLU A 398 15.05 -9.53 -6.80
N ARG A 399 14.18 -10.27 -6.11
CA ARG A 399 14.49 -11.58 -5.57
C ARG A 399 14.85 -12.52 -6.71
N GLN A 400 15.99 -13.22 -6.60
CA GLN A 400 16.41 -14.19 -7.63
C GLN A 400 15.39 -15.32 -7.70
N GLY A 401 14.75 -15.51 -8.85
CA GLY A 401 13.82 -16.61 -9.13
C GLY A 401 12.37 -16.19 -9.47
N GLU A 402 12.09 -14.91 -9.63
CA GLU A 402 10.80 -14.45 -10.19
C GLU A 402 10.94 -13.94 -11.63
#